data_b4fb7e8754f9acaab12f5fb2009a53d8
#
_entry.id   b4fb7e8754f9acaab12f5fb2009a53d8
#
_cell.length_a   1.000
_cell.length_b   1.000
_cell.length_c   1.000
_cell.angle_alpha   90.00
_cell.angle_beta   90.00
_cell.angle_gamma   90.00
#
_symmetry.space_group_name_H-M   'P 1'
#
loop_
_entity.id
_entity.type
_entity.pdbx_description
1 polymer ?
#
loop_
_entity_poly.entity_id
_entity_poly.type
_entity_poly.pdbx_seq_one_letter_code
_entity_poly.pdbx_strand_id
1 'polypeptide(L)'
;MREAPENGETSLLLHIPLQLLHLCPNHQVNRFVGCDCHIEFLFRDSKQFTGLADCQARAKAALDFHLNASLATLNLARAEELRAQTGQSPQVFSMASWKQRQFNERLLDLFIERFALDPTWVKNQPSYDELRTYGAIAA
;
A
#
# COMPACT_ATOMS: atom_id res chain seq x y z
N MET A 1 19.90 47.56 -13.30
CA MET A 1 20.00 46.72 -12.12
C MET A 1 18.58 46.31 -11.77
N ARG A 2 18.19 45.09 -12.12
CA ARG A 2 16.90 44.51 -11.74
C ARG A 2 17.25 43.25 -10.99
N GLU A 3 16.97 43.26 -9.70
CA GLU A 3 17.10 42.09 -8.81
C GLU A 3 16.02 41.06 -9.18
N ALA A 4 16.46 39.84 -9.37
CA ALA A 4 15.57 38.70 -9.57
C ALA A 4 14.98 38.26 -8.21
N PRO A 5 13.70 37.86 -8.15
CA PRO A 5 13.14 37.34 -6.93
C PRO A 5 13.70 35.92 -6.66
N GLU A 6 14.23 35.72 -5.47
CA GLU A 6 14.58 34.43 -4.93
C GLU A 6 13.32 33.57 -4.83
N ASN A 7 13.23 32.57 -5.69
CA ASN A 7 12.21 31.54 -5.61
C ASN A 7 12.48 30.68 -4.36
N GLY A 8 11.71 30.93 -3.30
CA GLY A 8 11.59 30.03 -2.18
C GLY A 8 11.14 28.66 -2.68
N GLU A 9 12.07 27.74 -2.84
CA GLU A 9 11.79 26.33 -3.01
C GLU A 9 11.10 25.84 -1.75
N THR A 10 9.78 25.88 -1.75
CA THR A 10 8.98 25.12 -0.80
C THR A 10 9.13 23.65 -1.23
N SER A 11 10.18 23.03 -0.73
CA SER A 11 10.34 21.60 -0.73
C SER A 11 9.14 21.02 0.03
N LEU A 12 8.09 20.69 -0.71
CA LEU A 12 7.04 19.78 -0.26
C LEU A 12 7.66 18.38 -0.21
N LEU A 13 8.67 18.22 0.64
CA LEU A 13 8.98 16.93 1.19
C LEU A 13 7.71 16.53 1.92
N LEU A 14 6.93 15.66 1.28
CA LEU A 14 5.94 14.88 1.98
C LEU A 14 6.66 14.28 3.20
N HIS A 15 6.47 14.92 4.34
CA HIS A 15 6.82 14.38 5.62
C HIS A 15 5.90 13.17 5.77
N ILE A 16 6.32 12.04 5.19
CA ILE A 16 5.76 10.74 5.56
C ILE A 16 6.09 10.66 7.03
N PRO A 17 5.11 10.73 7.93
CA PRO A 17 5.42 10.68 9.34
C PRO A 17 6.13 9.37 9.59
N LEU A 18 7.38 9.45 9.98
CA LEU A 18 8.23 8.34 10.39
C LEU A 18 7.56 7.49 11.49
N GLN A 19 6.48 7.97 12.06
CA GLN A 19 5.62 7.32 13.02
C GLN A 19 4.88 6.08 12.49
N LEU A 20 4.68 5.96 11.17
CA LEU A 20 4.10 4.74 10.59
C LEU A 20 5.10 3.57 10.56
N LEU A 21 6.38 3.84 10.70
CA LEU A 21 7.40 2.80 10.87
C LEU A 21 7.45 2.22 12.30
N HIS A 22 6.76 2.84 13.26
CA HIS A 22 6.83 2.45 14.68
C HIS A 22 5.77 1.44 15.11
N LEU A 23 4.93 0.94 14.20
CA LEU A 23 3.90 -0.06 14.50
C LEU A 23 4.41 -1.51 14.39
N CYS A 24 5.65 -1.79 14.76
CA CYS A 24 6.08 -3.15 15.07
C CYS A 24 6.05 -3.35 16.59
N PRO A 25 5.10 -4.13 17.14
CA PRO A 25 4.97 -4.33 18.59
C PRO A 25 5.90 -5.42 19.11
N ASN A 26 7.18 -5.42 18.77
CA ASN A 26 8.14 -6.27 19.47
C ASN A 26 9.46 -5.52 19.67
N HIS A 27 9.42 -4.66 20.68
CA HIS A 27 10.55 -3.93 21.17
C HIS A 27 11.33 -4.85 22.09
N GLN A 28 12.41 -5.42 21.61
CA GLN A 28 13.72 -5.56 22.26
C GLN A 28 14.57 -6.58 21.50
N VAL A 29 15.82 -6.18 21.22
CA VAL A 29 16.90 -6.98 20.66
C VAL A 29 16.82 -7.21 19.14
N ASN A 30 17.43 -6.34 18.42
CA ASN A 30 17.96 -6.31 17.05
C ASN A 30 17.46 -5.10 16.23
N ARG A 31 17.71 -3.92 16.78
CA ARG A 31 17.30 -2.64 16.17
C ARG A 31 17.98 -2.32 14.84
N PHE A 32 19.05 -3.03 14.48
CA PHE A 32 19.79 -2.80 13.24
C PHE A 32 19.51 -3.84 12.15
N VAL A 33 19.35 -5.10 12.48
CA VAL A 33 19.10 -6.17 11.50
C VAL A 33 17.66 -6.13 10.96
N GLY A 34 16.70 -5.66 11.77
CA GLY A 34 15.29 -5.54 11.34
C GLY A 34 15.03 -4.38 10.38
N CYS A 35 15.84 -3.30 10.42
CA CYS A 35 15.64 -2.12 9.59
C CYS A 35 16.01 -2.38 8.13
N ASP A 36 17.09 -3.10 7.88
CA ASP A 36 17.59 -3.37 6.53
C ASP A 36 16.62 -4.27 5.76
N CYS A 37 16.08 -5.30 6.41
CA CYS A 37 15.07 -6.17 5.79
C CYS A 37 13.79 -5.40 5.40
N HIS A 38 13.33 -4.45 6.22
CA HIS A 38 12.12 -3.69 5.91
C HIS A 38 12.31 -2.76 4.72
N ILE A 39 13.46 -2.13 4.60
CA ILE A 39 13.81 -1.27 3.46
C ILE A 39 13.90 -2.11 2.18
N GLU A 40 14.54 -3.27 2.25
CA GLU A 40 14.66 -4.18 1.11
C GLU A 40 13.29 -4.66 0.63
N PHE A 41 12.42 -5.09 1.55
CA PHE A 41 11.05 -5.48 1.21
C PHE A 41 10.25 -4.32 0.62
N LEU A 42 10.40 -3.11 1.15
CA LEU A 42 9.74 -1.92 0.62
C LEU A 42 10.15 -1.66 -0.84
N PHE A 43 11.44 -1.68 -1.13
CA PHE A 43 11.93 -1.47 -2.49
C PHE A 43 11.56 -2.61 -3.44
N ARG A 44 11.64 -3.86 -2.99
CA ARG A 44 11.20 -5.01 -3.77
C ARG A 44 9.73 -4.90 -4.15
N ASP A 45 8.89 -4.65 -3.16
CA ASP A 45 7.44 -4.55 -3.36
C ASP A 45 7.07 -3.31 -4.20
N SER A 46 7.80 -2.21 -4.04
CA SER A 46 7.63 -1.02 -4.88
C SER A 46 7.96 -1.30 -6.34
N LYS A 47 9.04 -2.01 -6.62
CA LYS A 47 9.40 -2.40 -7.99
C LYS A 47 8.40 -3.39 -8.59
N GLN A 48 7.99 -4.38 -7.79
CA GLN A 48 7.15 -5.46 -8.29
C GLN A 48 5.68 -5.06 -8.46
N PHE A 49 5.15 -4.22 -7.57
CA PHE A 49 3.70 -3.98 -7.50
C PHE A 49 3.28 -2.56 -7.83
N THR A 50 4.17 -1.57 -7.71
CA THR A 50 3.82 -0.15 -7.97
C THR A 50 4.63 0.50 -9.08
N GLY A 51 5.46 -0.28 -9.77
CA GLY A 51 6.19 0.19 -10.96
C GLY A 51 7.29 1.20 -10.64
N LEU A 52 7.92 1.13 -9.48
CA LEU A 52 8.96 2.08 -9.06
C LEU A 52 10.10 2.19 -10.10
N ALA A 53 10.42 1.10 -10.80
CA ALA A 53 11.48 1.06 -11.80
C ALA A 53 11.01 1.37 -13.23
N ASP A 54 9.70 1.58 -13.45
CA ASP A 54 9.11 1.70 -14.79
C ASP A 54 9.01 3.16 -15.28
N CYS A 55 9.50 4.11 -14.48
CA CYS A 55 9.45 5.52 -14.81
C CYS A 55 10.40 5.86 -15.96
N GLN A 56 9.83 6.37 -17.05
CA GLN A 56 10.59 6.85 -18.22
C GLN A 56 10.76 8.38 -18.24
N ALA A 57 10.32 9.08 -17.21
CA ALA A 57 10.44 10.52 -17.14
C ALA A 57 11.91 10.94 -16.96
N ARG A 58 12.28 12.08 -17.56
CA ARG A 58 13.62 12.67 -17.46
C ARG A 58 13.66 13.93 -16.58
N ALA A 59 12.50 14.54 -16.37
CA ALA A 59 12.38 15.73 -15.52
C ALA A 59 12.45 15.31 -14.04
N LYS A 60 13.27 16.00 -13.25
CA LYS A 60 13.44 15.71 -11.80
C LYS A 60 12.09 15.70 -11.07
N ALA A 61 11.24 16.69 -11.29
CA ALA A 61 9.92 16.76 -10.64
C ALA A 61 9.04 15.56 -10.96
N ALA A 62 9.07 15.03 -12.18
CA ALA A 62 8.30 13.86 -12.57
C ALA A 62 8.87 12.58 -11.94
N LEU A 63 10.19 12.47 -11.81
CA LEU A 63 10.85 11.37 -11.10
C LEU A 63 10.51 11.38 -9.61
N ASP A 64 10.60 12.55 -8.97
CA ASP A 64 10.25 12.73 -7.55
C ASP A 64 8.78 12.38 -7.30
N PHE A 65 7.88 12.84 -8.17
CA PHE A 65 6.46 12.49 -8.09
C PHE A 65 6.24 10.97 -8.22
N HIS A 66 6.85 10.34 -9.21
CA HIS A 66 6.70 8.90 -9.45
C HIS A 66 7.21 8.07 -8.26
N LEU A 67 8.38 8.41 -7.74
CA LEU A 67 8.96 7.76 -6.56
C LEU A 67 8.01 7.87 -5.36
N ASN A 68 7.55 9.09 -5.06
CA ASN A 68 6.65 9.33 -3.94
C ASN A 68 5.31 8.64 -4.10
N ALA A 69 4.73 8.63 -5.31
CA ALA A 69 3.47 7.96 -5.60
C ALA A 69 3.58 6.44 -5.42
N SER A 70 4.68 5.83 -5.90
CA SER A 70 4.93 4.39 -5.76
C SER A 70 5.05 3.97 -4.29
N LEU A 71 5.79 4.72 -3.48
CA LEU A 71 5.94 4.45 -2.05
C LEU A 71 4.65 4.74 -1.27
N ALA A 72 3.94 5.83 -1.60
CA ALA A 72 2.66 6.17 -0.97
C ALA A 72 1.61 5.08 -1.21
N THR A 73 1.57 4.48 -2.39
CA THR A 73 0.66 3.38 -2.71
C THR A 73 0.85 2.17 -1.79
N LEU A 74 2.09 1.78 -1.50
CA LEU A 74 2.37 0.70 -0.55
C LEU A 74 1.92 1.06 0.86
N ASN A 75 2.17 2.30 1.30
CA ASN A 75 1.78 2.76 2.62
C ASN A 75 0.26 2.78 2.79
N LEU A 76 -0.48 3.19 1.75
CA LEU A 76 -1.94 3.17 1.75
C LEU A 76 -2.49 1.74 1.82
N ALA A 77 -1.97 0.82 1.00
CA ALA A 77 -2.36 -0.59 1.04
C ALA A 77 -2.13 -1.20 2.43
N ARG A 78 -0.98 -0.91 3.04
CA ARG A 78 -0.67 -1.35 4.40
C ARG A 78 -1.60 -0.74 5.45
N ALA A 79 -1.94 0.54 5.32
CA ALA A 79 -2.87 1.23 6.23
C ALA A 79 -4.28 0.66 6.14
N GLU A 80 -4.76 0.31 4.94
CA GLU A 80 -6.04 -0.37 4.75
C GLU A 80 -6.06 -1.75 5.42
N GLU A 81 -5.01 -2.54 5.23
CA GLU A 81 -4.89 -3.85 5.85
C GLU A 81 -4.90 -3.76 7.38
N LEU A 82 -4.16 -2.81 7.95
CA LEU A 82 -4.15 -2.58 9.40
C LEU A 82 -5.52 -2.18 9.94
N ARG A 83 -6.29 -1.40 9.19
CA ARG A 83 -7.68 -1.04 9.57
C ARG A 83 -8.60 -2.25 9.51
N ALA A 84 -8.44 -3.12 8.51
CA ALA A 84 -9.23 -4.34 8.38
C ALA A 84 -8.93 -5.38 9.48
N GLN A 85 -7.71 -5.39 10.02
CA GLN A 85 -7.27 -6.33 11.07
C GLN A 85 -7.63 -5.87 12.50
N THR A 86 -8.39 -4.79 12.67
CA THR A 86 -8.76 -4.29 14.00
C THR A 86 -9.45 -5.39 14.82
N GLY A 87 -8.77 -5.88 15.87
CA GLY A 87 -9.28 -6.95 16.75
C GLY A 87 -8.75 -8.36 16.46
N GLN A 88 -7.90 -8.54 15.45
CA GLN A 88 -7.23 -9.80 15.15
C GLN A 88 -5.74 -9.74 15.52
N SER A 89 -5.09 -10.91 15.66
CA SER A 89 -3.64 -10.95 15.80
C SER A 89 -2.97 -10.34 14.57
N PRO A 90 -1.87 -9.55 14.74
CA PRO A 90 -1.21 -8.90 13.63
C PRO A 90 -0.68 -9.95 12.64
N GLN A 91 -1.22 -9.96 11.43
CA GLN A 91 -0.75 -10.80 10.34
C GLN A 91 0.34 -10.08 9.55
N VAL A 92 1.25 -10.86 8.97
CA VAL A 92 2.30 -10.32 8.11
C VAL A 92 1.67 -9.74 6.85
N PHE A 93 1.94 -8.46 6.57
CA PHE A 93 1.44 -7.81 5.36
C PHE A 93 2.09 -8.40 4.10
N SER A 94 1.27 -8.79 3.15
CA SER A 94 1.69 -9.22 1.82
C SER A 94 0.99 -8.38 0.75
N MET A 95 1.76 -7.61 -0.02
CA MET A 95 1.22 -6.80 -1.11
C MET A 95 0.55 -7.66 -2.20
N ALA A 96 1.08 -8.86 -2.46
CA ALA A 96 0.50 -9.81 -3.40
C ALA A 96 -0.91 -10.25 -2.95
N SER A 97 -1.04 -10.67 -1.69
CA SER A 97 -2.33 -11.10 -1.13
C SER A 97 -3.33 -9.95 -1.04
N TRP A 98 -2.86 -8.74 -0.72
CA TRP A 98 -3.71 -7.54 -0.71
C TRP A 98 -4.26 -7.26 -2.12
N LYS A 99 -3.42 -7.23 -3.15
CA LYS A 99 -3.85 -7.04 -4.55
C LYS A 99 -4.83 -8.11 -5.00
N GLN A 100 -4.59 -9.37 -4.63
CA GLN A 100 -5.50 -10.47 -4.98
C GLN A 100 -6.87 -10.26 -4.36
N ARG A 101 -6.94 -9.91 -3.07
CA ARG A 101 -8.22 -9.62 -2.40
C ARG A 101 -8.94 -8.43 -3.02
N GLN A 102 -8.24 -7.35 -3.34
CA GLN A 102 -8.81 -6.17 -4.00
C GLN A 102 -9.36 -6.52 -5.40
N PHE A 103 -8.64 -7.33 -6.16
CA PHE A 103 -9.11 -7.81 -7.46
C PHE A 103 -10.37 -8.67 -7.33
N ASN A 104 -10.37 -9.63 -6.41
CA ASN A 104 -11.53 -10.49 -6.17
C ASN A 104 -12.76 -9.69 -5.72
N GLU A 105 -12.58 -8.75 -4.80
CA GLU A 105 -13.65 -7.87 -4.32
C GLU A 105 -14.23 -7.05 -5.46
N ARG A 106 -13.38 -6.45 -6.30
CA ARG A 106 -13.83 -5.71 -7.48
C ARG A 106 -14.60 -6.59 -8.46
N LEU A 107 -14.14 -7.82 -8.67
CA LEU A 107 -14.81 -8.79 -9.52
C LEU A 107 -16.18 -9.17 -8.96
N LEU A 108 -16.27 -9.43 -7.66
CA LEU A 108 -17.53 -9.74 -6.98
C LEU A 108 -18.53 -8.56 -7.05
N ASP A 109 -18.07 -7.33 -6.86
CA ASP A 109 -18.89 -6.13 -7.01
C ASP A 109 -19.45 -6.00 -8.44
N LEU A 110 -18.62 -6.30 -9.47
CA LEU A 110 -19.07 -6.33 -10.85
C LEU A 110 -20.15 -7.41 -11.11
N PHE A 111 -20.01 -8.59 -10.50
CA PHE A 111 -21.05 -9.63 -10.58
C PHE A 111 -22.34 -9.20 -9.93
N ILE A 112 -22.27 -8.64 -8.72
CA ILE A 112 -23.43 -8.13 -7.99
C ILE A 112 -24.19 -7.10 -8.85
N GLU A 113 -23.45 -6.15 -9.44
CA GLU A 113 -24.00 -5.12 -10.30
C GLU A 113 -24.64 -5.70 -11.58
N ARG A 114 -23.91 -6.58 -12.27
CA ARG A 114 -24.35 -7.15 -13.55
C ARG A 114 -25.57 -8.05 -13.44
N PHE A 115 -25.71 -8.77 -12.35
CA PHE A 115 -26.82 -9.68 -12.10
C PHE A 115 -27.92 -9.04 -11.26
N ALA A 116 -27.82 -7.73 -10.95
CA ALA A 116 -28.77 -6.98 -10.13
C ALA A 116 -29.08 -7.67 -8.79
N LEU A 117 -28.06 -8.25 -8.16
CA LEU A 117 -28.17 -8.91 -6.86
C LEU A 117 -28.22 -7.87 -5.74
N ASP A 118 -28.86 -8.21 -4.61
CA ASP A 118 -28.81 -7.36 -3.43
C ASP A 118 -27.38 -7.42 -2.80
N PRO A 119 -26.65 -6.28 -2.82
CA PRO A 119 -25.29 -6.24 -2.28
C PRO A 119 -25.22 -6.62 -0.80
N THR A 120 -26.23 -6.20 -0.02
CA THR A 120 -26.26 -6.45 1.42
C THR A 120 -26.42 -7.94 1.71
N TRP A 121 -27.30 -8.60 0.98
CA TRP A 121 -27.51 -10.04 1.13
C TRP A 121 -26.27 -10.84 0.73
N VAL A 122 -25.65 -10.51 -0.42
CA VAL A 122 -24.49 -11.23 -0.95
C VAL A 122 -23.28 -11.06 -0.01
N LYS A 123 -22.99 -9.84 0.44
CA LYS A 123 -21.82 -9.54 1.29
C LYS A 123 -21.91 -10.16 2.70
N ASN A 124 -23.10 -10.50 3.15
CA ASN A 124 -23.32 -11.18 4.43
C ASN A 124 -23.23 -12.72 4.34
N GLN A 125 -23.03 -13.29 3.16
CA GLN A 125 -22.85 -14.73 2.99
C GLN A 125 -21.43 -15.17 3.35
N PRO A 126 -21.22 -16.27 4.06
CA PRO A 126 -19.89 -16.76 4.38
C PRO A 126 -19.04 -17.06 3.13
N SER A 127 -19.69 -17.51 2.05
CA SER A 127 -19.04 -17.76 0.76
C SER A 127 -18.46 -16.49 0.13
N TYR A 128 -18.94 -15.30 0.50
CA TYR A 128 -18.37 -14.04 -0.01
C TYR A 128 -16.93 -13.85 0.47
N ASP A 129 -16.66 -14.08 1.75
CA ASP A 129 -15.31 -13.96 2.32
C ASP A 129 -14.35 -15.03 1.77
N GLU A 130 -14.85 -16.24 1.54
CA GLU A 130 -14.08 -17.30 0.90
C GLU A 130 -13.66 -16.91 -0.53
N LEU A 131 -14.59 -16.40 -1.32
CA LEU A 131 -14.33 -15.94 -2.68
C LEU A 131 -13.42 -14.71 -2.70
N ARG A 132 -13.62 -13.77 -1.78
CA ARG A 132 -12.79 -12.56 -1.65
C ARG A 132 -11.34 -12.90 -1.33
N THR A 133 -11.10 -13.91 -0.50
CA THR A 133 -9.76 -14.37 -0.10
C THR A 133 -9.18 -15.45 -1.00
N TYR A 134 -9.91 -15.88 -2.01
CA TYR A 134 -9.48 -16.95 -2.90
C TYR A 134 -8.14 -16.62 -3.60
N GLY A 135 -7.17 -17.52 -3.48
CA GLY A 135 -5.83 -17.36 -4.05
C GLY A 135 -4.93 -16.38 -3.29
N ALA A 136 -5.39 -15.78 -2.20
CA ALA A 136 -4.51 -15.04 -1.31
C ALA A 136 -3.67 -16.03 -0.48
N ILE A 137 -2.39 -15.71 -0.30
CA ILE A 137 -1.49 -16.54 0.51
C ILE A 137 -1.87 -16.32 1.98
N ALA A 138 -2.26 -17.37 2.66
CA ALA A 138 -2.42 -17.34 4.11
C ALA A 138 -1.04 -17.09 4.75
N ALA A 139 -0.95 -16.05 5.58
CA ALA A 139 0.27 -15.70 6.30
C ALA A 139 0.37 -16.50 7.60
#